data_7e409940638f28067018b6fde37a023e
#
_entry.id   7e409940638f28067018b6fde37a023e
#
_cell.length_a   1.000
_cell.length_b   1.000
_cell.length_c   1.000
_cell.angle_alpha   90.00
_cell.angle_beta   90.00
_cell.angle_gamma   90.00
#
_symmetry.space_group_name_H-M   'P 1'
#
loop_
_entity.id
_entity.type
_entity.pdbx_description
1 polymer ?
#
loop_
_entity_poly.entity_id
_entity_poly.type
_entity_poly.pdbx_seq_one_letter_code
_entity_poly.pdbx_strand_id
1 'polypeptide(L)'
;MDTYIHPPSDPDVAAIVAQLSDGLQNVQQTLEQCQEQLKQGYTLGELRGIPASGYEALYKIAYDLCDQGDFHHALPIALQLALHNGKDSRYPFIAGACLQRLGHIEPAIVMYALALDTDPEHAAACYRLAECLIANDKSDEAAQFLNKAVELSYGDDSRRELMAMAKNKLDQLR
;
A
#
# COMPACT_ATOMS: atom_id res chain seq x y z
N MET A 1 -11.87 -10.50 41.91
CA MET A 1 -12.61 -11.73 41.60
C MET A 1 -11.75 -12.54 40.64
N ASP A 2 -10.87 -13.37 41.22
CA ASP A 2 -10.03 -14.27 40.43
C ASP A 2 -10.90 -15.42 39.92
N THR A 3 -11.20 -15.42 38.64
CA THR A 3 -11.81 -16.57 37.96
C THR A 3 -10.74 -17.65 37.80
N TYR A 4 -10.59 -18.49 38.78
CA TYR A 4 -9.79 -19.72 38.67
C TYR A 4 -10.51 -20.65 37.69
N ILE A 5 -10.02 -20.67 36.46
CA ILE A 5 -10.46 -21.66 35.44
C ILE A 5 -9.82 -22.99 35.84
N HIS A 6 -10.55 -23.93 36.36
CA HIS A 6 -10.07 -25.28 36.59
C HIS A 6 -9.65 -25.90 35.25
N PRO A 7 -8.48 -26.58 35.20
CA PRO A 7 -8.12 -27.30 34.00
C PRO A 7 -9.20 -28.35 33.68
N PRO A 8 -9.48 -28.56 32.36
CA PRO A 8 -10.51 -29.50 31.94
C PRO A 8 -10.17 -30.90 32.45
N SER A 9 -11.14 -31.59 32.98
CA SER A 9 -11.03 -32.95 33.56
C SER A 9 -10.84 -34.04 32.48
N ASP A 10 -11.04 -33.72 31.22
CA ASP A 10 -10.86 -34.59 30.08
C ASP A 10 -9.38 -34.48 29.56
N PRO A 11 -8.59 -35.56 29.53
CA PRO A 11 -7.22 -35.55 29.13
C PRO A 11 -7.03 -35.11 27.67
N ASP A 12 -7.99 -35.40 26.77
CA ASP A 12 -7.92 -34.99 25.37
C ASP A 12 -8.13 -33.48 25.21
N VAL A 13 -9.05 -32.91 25.98
CA VAL A 13 -9.26 -31.45 26.01
C VAL A 13 -8.08 -30.74 26.65
N ALA A 14 -7.48 -31.30 27.69
CA ALA A 14 -6.30 -30.74 28.32
C ALA A 14 -5.11 -30.72 27.35
N ALA A 15 -4.90 -31.76 26.55
CA ALA A 15 -3.87 -31.82 25.51
C ALA A 15 -4.07 -30.77 24.40
N ILE A 16 -5.32 -30.59 23.96
CA ILE A 16 -5.66 -29.54 22.95
C ILE A 16 -5.40 -28.14 23.53
N VAL A 17 -5.81 -27.87 24.76
CA VAL A 17 -5.56 -26.57 25.42
C VAL A 17 -4.05 -26.30 25.56
N ALA A 18 -3.26 -27.33 25.92
CA ALA A 18 -1.81 -27.19 26.02
C ALA A 18 -1.18 -26.89 24.64
N GLN A 19 -1.59 -27.56 23.59
CA GLN A 19 -1.12 -27.29 22.22
C GLN A 19 -1.50 -25.88 21.74
N LEU A 20 -2.72 -25.43 22.03
CA LEU A 20 -3.16 -24.07 21.68
C LEU A 20 -2.38 -23.01 22.47
N SER A 21 -2.10 -23.25 23.75
CA SER A 21 -1.32 -22.34 24.59
C SER A 21 0.13 -22.23 24.12
N ASP A 22 0.76 -23.36 23.77
CA ASP A 22 2.12 -23.39 23.20
C ASP A 22 2.17 -22.71 21.82
N GLY A 23 1.16 -22.95 20.98
CA GLY A 23 0.99 -22.25 19.72
C GLY A 23 0.85 -20.74 19.88
N LEU A 24 0.12 -20.26 20.89
CA LEU A 24 -0.03 -18.83 21.18
C LEU A 24 1.29 -18.19 21.69
N GLN A 25 2.07 -18.89 22.51
CA GLN A 25 3.39 -18.41 22.95
C GLN A 25 4.35 -18.31 21.78
N ASN A 26 4.37 -19.31 20.90
CA ASN A 26 5.16 -19.26 19.68
C ASN A 26 4.79 -18.10 18.75
N VAL A 27 3.48 -17.80 18.64
CA VAL A 27 3.00 -16.63 17.87
C VAL A 27 3.51 -15.33 18.48
N GLN A 28 3.45 -15.18 19.81
CA GLN A 28 3.93 -13.96 20.46
C GLN A 28 5.43 -13.75 20.27
N GLN A 29 6.25 -14.77 20.47
CA GLN A 29 7.69 -14.71 20.22
C GLN A 29 8.02 -14.38 18.76
N THR A 30 7.28 -14.99 17.82
CA THR A 30 7.43 -14.72 16.39
C THR A 30 7.08 -13.27 16.08
N LEU A 31 6.00 -12.73 16.66
CA LEU A 31 5.61 -11.33 16.49
C LEU A 31 6.66 -10.36 17.02
N GLU A 32 7.24 -10.64 18.21
CA GLU A 32 8.30 -9.82 18.80
C GLU A 32 9.57 -9.83 17.93
N GLN A 33 9.97 -11.00 17.41
CA GLN A 33 11.09 -11.13 16.47
C GLN A 33 10.82 -10.38 15.17
N CYS A 34 9.63 -10.56 14.57
CA CYS A 34 9.23 -9.84 13.36
C CYS A 34 9.21 -8.32 13.61
N GLN A 35 8.72 -7.87 14.76
CA GLN A 35 8.68 -6.45 15.09
C GLN A 35 10.09 -5.85 15.14
N GLU A 36 11.05 -6.53 15.72
CA GLU A 36 12.44 -6.07 15.79
C GLU A 36 13.08 -6.02 14.38
N GLN A 37 12.86 -7.04 13.57
CA GLN A 37 13.35 -7.08 12.19
C GLN A 37 12.69 -5.98 11.31
N LEU A 38 11.39 -5.72 11.48
CA LEU A 38 10.72 -4.60 10.81
C LEU A 38 11.31 -3.24 11.24
N LYS A 39 11.65 -3.04 12.50
CA LYS A 39 12.37 -1.84 12.98
C LYS A 39 13.75 -1.70 12.36
N GLN A 40 14.42 -2.81 12.07
CA GLN A 40 15.71 -2.84 11.36
C GLN A 40 15.55 -2.59 9.86
N GLY A 41 14.33 -2.42 9.37
CA GLY A 41 14.01 -2.09 7.99
C GLY A 41 13.74 -3.29 7.08
N TYR A 42 13.58 -4.50 7.62
CA TYR A 42 13.11 -5.63 6.81
C TYR A 42 11.65 -5.44 6.42
N THR A 43 11.27 -5.88 5.22
CA THR A 43 9.88 -5.94 4.79
C THR A 43 9.22 -7.25 5.23
N LEU A 44 7.89 -7.27 5.32
CA LEU A 44 7.15 -8.51 5.59
C LEU A 44 7.45 -9.62 4.57
N GLY A 45 7.72 -9.24 3.35
CA GLY A 45 8.08 -10.19 2.30
C GLY A 45 9.45 -10.80 2.48
N GLU A 46 10.45 -10.00 2.86
CA GLU A 46 11.79 -10.50 3.21
C GLU A 46 11.70 -11.48 4.39
N LEU A 47 10.88 -11.17 5.40
CA LEU A 47 10.66 -12.06 6.55
C LEU A 47 9.97 -13.38 6.17
N ARG A 48 9.17 -13.38 5.11
CA ARG A 48 8.49 -14.58 4.57
C ARG A 48 9.31 -15.32 3.51
N GLY A 49 10.51 -14.83 3.20
CA GLY A 49 11.37 -15.42 2.18
C GLY A 49 10.82 -15.31 0.76
N ILE A 50 9.98 -14.30 0.48
CA ILE A 50 9.45 -14.06 -0.87
C ILE A 50 10.56 -13.43 -1.71
N PRO A 51 10.99 -14.08 -2.81
CA PRO A 51 12.05 -13.56 -3.65
C PRO A 51 11.60 -12.32 -4.45
N ALA A 52 12.54 -11.43 -4.79
CA ALA A 52 12.27 -10.23 -5.58
C ALA A 52 11.57 -10.53 -6.92
N SER A 53 11.94 -11.64 -7.57
CA SER A 53 11.29 -12.10 -8.81
C SER A 53 9.80 -12.40 -8.65
N GLY A 54 9.38 -12.84 -7.47
CA GLY A 54 7.97 -13.09 -7.16
C GLY A 54 7.16 -11.78 -7.12
N TYR A 55 7.74 -10.70 -6.59
CA TYR A 55 7.09 -9.39 -6.59
C TYR A 55 6.96 -8.81 -7.99
N GLU A 56 7.99 -8.92 -8.84
CA GLU A 56 7.92 -8.44 -10.21
C GLU A 56 6.87 -9.21 -11.02
N ALA A 57 6.76 -10.52 -10.83
CA ALA A 57 5.72 -11.31 -11.49
C ALA A 57 4.31 -10.89 -11.08
N LEU A 58 4.08 -10.70 -9.77
CA LEU A 58 2.79 -10.23 -9.25
C LEU A 58 2.48 -8.80 -9.70
N TYR A 59 3.49 -7.92 -9.70
CA TYR A 59 3.33 -6.55 -10.19
C TYR A 59 2.91 -6.52 -11.65
N LYS A 60 3.56 -7.34 -12.48
CA LYS A 60 3.18 -7.46 -13.89
C LYS A 60 1.72 -7.91 -14.06
N ILE A 61 1.27 -8.90 -13.28
CA ILE A 61 -0.13 -9.37 -13.32
C ILE A 61 -1.08 -8.23 -12.92
N ALA A 62 -0.79 -7.53 -11.83
CA ALA A 62 -1.62 -6.42 -11.38
C ALA A 62 -1.67 -5.28 -12.41
N TYR A 63 -0.53 -4.97 -13.03
CA TYR A 63 -0.42 -3.97 -14.09
C TYR A 63 -1.24 -4.35 -15.32
N ASP A 64 -1.09 -5.58 -15.81
CA ASP A 64 -1.81 -6.09 -16.97
C ASP A 64 -3.34 -6.08 -16.74
N LEU A 65 -3.80 -6.41 -15.51
CA LEU A 65 -5.21 -6.31 -15.11
C LEU A 65 -5.69 -4.85 -15.10
N CYS A 66 -4.87 -3.92 -14.59
CA CYS A 66 -5.21 -2.49 -14.62
C CYS A 66 -5.32 -1.96 -16.06
N ASP A 67 -4.43 -2.38 -16.95
CA ASP A 67 -4.44 -2.00 -18.37
C ASP A 67 -5.71 -2.51 -19.07
N GLN A 68 -6.20 -3.70 -18.69
CA GLN A 68 -7.47 -4.26 -19.15
C GLN A 68 -8.70 -3.62 -18.48
N GLY A 69 -8.53 -2.75 -17.50
CA GLY A 69 -9.61 -2.13 -16.74
C GLY A 69 -10.20 -3.01 -15.64
N ASP A 70 -9.60 -4.16 -15.35
CA ASP A 70 -10.06 -5.10 -14.33
C ASP A 70 -9.48 -4.76 -12.96
N PHE A 71 -9.91 -3.62 -12.42
CA PHE A 71 -9.43 -3.10 -11.13
C PHE A 71 -9.87 -3.94 -9.94
N HIS A 72 -10.99 -4.69 -10.05
CA HIS A 72 -11.46 -5.57 -8.98
C HIS A 72 -10.51 -6.74 -8.72
N HIS A 73 -9.94 -7.33 -9.76
CA HIS A 73 -8.95 -8.41 -9.61
C HIS A 73 -7.53 -7.89 -9.41
N ALA A 74 -7.20 -6.69 -9.92
CA ALA A 74 -5.90 -6.07 -9.70
C ALA A 74 -5.69 -5.63 -8.24
N LEU A 75 -6.73 -5.07 -7.60
CA LEU A 75 -6.63 -4.47 -6.26
C LEU A 75 -6.09 -5.41 -5.18
N PRO A 76 -6.59 -6.64 -4.99
CA PRO A 76 -6.06 -7.53 -3.95
C PRO A 76 -4.58 -7.87 -4.18
N ILE A 77 -4.13 -8.00 -5.43
CA ILE A 77 -2.73 -8.26 -5.75
C ILE A 77 -1.88 -7.03 -5.41
N ALA A 78 -2.32 -5.83 -5.81
CA ALA A 78 -1.64 -4.58 -5.54
C ALA A 78 -1.51 -4.29 -4.04
N LEU A 79 -2.57 -4.55 -3.26
CA LEU A 79 -2.52 -4.42 -1.79
C LEU A 79 -1.56 -5.41 -1.14
N GLN A 80 -1.50 -6.65 -1.62
CA GLN A 80 -0.52 -7.63 -1.14
C GLN A 80 0.91 -7.19 -1.43
N LEU A 81 1.18 -6.64 -2.62
CA LEU A 81 2.47 -6.09 -2.98
C LEU A 81 2.87 -4.94 -2.05
N ALA A 82 1.99 -3.96 -1.85
CA ALA A 82 2.23 -2.82 -0.98
C ALA A 82 2.46 -3.22 0.49
N LEU A 83 1.69 -4.21 0.98
CA LEU A 83 1.82 -4.72 2.34
C LEU A 83 3.15 -5.46 2.57
N HIS A 84 3.59 -6.28 1.60
CA HIS A 84 4.75 -7.14 1.76
C HIS A 84 6.07 -6.44 1.39
N ASN A 85 6.03 -5.44 0.51
CA ASN A 85 7.22 -4.69 0.13
C ASN A 85 6.91 -3.19 -0.02
N GLY A 86 6.78 -2.51 1.11
CA GLY A 86 6.52 -1.06 1.16
C GLY A 86 7.70 -0.18 0.71
N LYS A 87 8.86 -0.76 0.33
CA LYS A 87 10.04 -0.01 -0.13
C LYS A 87 9.98 0.35 -1.62
N ASP A 88 9.05 -0.21 -2.37
CA ASP A 88 8.87 0.05 -3.79
C ASP A 88 7.61 0.89 -4.02
N SER A 89 7.80 2.16 -4.40
CA SER A 89 6.72 3.13 -4.61
C SER A 89 5.68 2.70 -5.65
N ARG A 90 6.07 1.83 -6.59
CA ARG A 90 5.16 1.31 -7.62
C ARG A 90 3.99 0.54 -7.04
N TYR A 91 4.20 -0.15 -5.91
CA TYR A 91 3.17 -1.02 -5.32
C TYR A 91 2.05 -0.25 -4.64
N PRO A 92 2.30 0.70 -3.73
CA PRO A 92 1.23 1.55 -3.24
C PRO A 92 0.65 2.44 -4.34
N PHE A 93 1.43 2.86 -5.35
CA PHE A 93 0.90 3.61 -6.49
C PHE A 93 -0.17 2.84 -7.26
N ILE A 94 0.08 1.58 -7.66
CA ILE A 94 -0.89 0.77 -8.41
C ILE A 94 -2.10 0.42 -7.54
N ALA A 95 -1.94 0.20 -6.22
CA ALA A 95 -3.05 0.00 -5.30
C ALA A 95 -3.94 1.26 -5.21
N GLY A 96 -3.33 2.45 -5.14
CA GLY A 96 -4.03 3.73 -5.20
C GLY A 96 -4.80 3.92 -6.52
N ALA A 97 -4.20 3.52 -7.64
CA ALA A 97 -4.86 3.59 -8.95
C ALA A 97 -6.10 2.69 -9.02
N CYS A 98 -6.01 1.46 -8.53
CA CYS A 98 -7.17 0.56 -8.45
C CYS A 98 -8.27 1.14 -7.57
N LEU A 99 -7.93 1.62 -6.37
CA LEU A 99 -8.88 2.21 -5.43
C LEU A 99 -9.58 3.44 -6.02
N GLN A 100 -8.83 4.35 -6.64
CA GLN A 100 -9.37 5.54 -7.30
C GLN A 100 -10.36 5.16 -8.40
N ARG A 101 -10.02 4.20 -9.25
CA ARG A 101 -10.86 3.73 -10.35
C ARG A 101 -12.13 3.02 -9.87
N LEU A 102 -12.09 2.40 -8.69
CA LEU A 102 -13.23 1.79 -8.02
C LEU A 102 -14.05 2.79 -7.18
N GLY A 103 -13.67 4.07 -7.15
CA GLY A 103 -14.38 5.12 -6.42
C GLY A 103 -14.04 5.21 -4.92
N HIS A 104 -13.06 4.45 -4.45
CA HIS A 104 -12.60 4.48 -3.06
C HIS A 104 -11.55 5.59 -2.87
N ILE A 105 -12.00 6.85 -2.86
CA ILE A 105 -11.13 8.04 -2.92
C ILE A 105 -10.25 8.18 -1.67
N GLU A 106 -10.81 8.08 -0.47
CA GLU A 106 -10.02 8.23 0.77
C GLU A 106 -8.93 7.16 0.92
N PRO A 107 -9.19 5.86 0.72
CA PRO A 107 -8.12 4.86 0.69
C PRO A 107 -7.09 5.07 -0.44
N ALA A 108 -7.50 5.61 -1.60
CA ALA A 108 -6.58 5.93 -2.69
C ALA A 108 -5.60 7.04 -2.28
N ILE A 109 -6.07 8.09 -1.58
CA ILE A 109 -5.23 9.15 -1.02
C ILE A 109 -4.12 8.55 -0.15
N VAL A 110 -4.47 7.63 0.76
CA VAL A 110 -3.49 6.97 1.64
C VAL A 110 -2.45 6.20 0.83
N MET A 111 -2.86 5.45 -0.18
CA MET A 111 -1.93 4.67 -1.00
C MET A 111 -0.99 5.56 -1.82
N TYR A 112 -1.49 6.65 -2.40
CA TYR A 112 -0.63 7.59 -3.13
C TYR A 112 0.32 8.35 -2.19
N ALA A 113 -0.12 8.68 -0.97
CA ALA A 113 0.75 9.28 0.04
C ALA A 113 1.89 8.32 0.44
N LEU A 114 1.61 7.01 0.62
CA LEU A 114 2.63 5.99 0.87
C LEU A 114 3.62 5.86 -0.31
N ALA A 115 3.14 5.98 -1.55
CA ALA A 115 4.02 5.99 -2.72
C ALA A 115 4.98 7.18 -2.68
N LEU A 116 4.49 8.36 -2.27
CA LEU A 116 5.30 9.59 -2.16
C LEU A 116 6.22 9.60 -0.93
N ASP A 117 5.89 8.89 0.13
CA ASP A 117 6.78 8.68 1.28
C ASP A 117 8.01 7.86 0.88
N THR A 118 7.81 6.88 0.00
CA THR A 118 8.88 6.02 -0.53
C THR A 118 9.68 6.68 -1.65
N ASP A 119 9.00 7.37 -2.58
CA ASP A 119 9.58 8.12 -3.69
C ASP A 119 8.96 9.52 -3.78
N PRO A 120 9.56 10.53 -3.12
CA PRO A 120 9.07 11.91 -3.15
C PRO A 120 9.09 12.57 -4.54
N GLU A 121 9.80 11.98 -5.53
CA GLU A 121 9.91 12.49 -6.90
C GLU A 121 8.98 11.77 -7.89
N HIS A 122 8.05 10.97 -7.39
CA HIS A 122 7.07 10.26 -8.21
C HIS A 122 6.00 11.21 -8.76
N ALA A 123 6.29 11.89 -9.89
CA ALA A 123 5.42 12.91 -10.49
C ALA A 123 3.98 12.43 -10.74
N ALA A 124 3.80 11.18 -11.21
CA ALA A 124 2.48 10.63 -11.46
C ALA A 124 1.69 10.40 -10.14
N ALA A 125 2.37 10.05 -9.04
CA ALA A 125 1.71 9.92 -7.74
C ALA A 125 1.24 11.28 -7.21
N CYS A 126 2.05 12.35 -7.38
CA CYS A 126 1.63 13.72 -7.07
C CYS A 126 0.36 14.11 -7.83
N TYR A 127 0.33 13.85 -9.14
CA TYR A 127 -0.84 14.16 -9.97
C TYR A 127 -2.09 13.37 -9.53
N ARG A 128 -1.97 12.06 -9.35
CA ARG A 128 -3.10 11.19 -8.94
C ARG A 128 -3.61 11.51 -7.53
N LEU A 129 -2.70 11.81 -6.59
CA LEU A 129 -3.07 12.26 -5.26
C LEU A 129 -3.89 13.56 -5.34
N ALA A 130 -3.45 14.51 -6.16
CA ALA A 130 -4.16 15.75 -6.36
C ALA A 130 -5.59 15.54 -6.95
N GLU A 131 -5.75 14.62 -7.90
CA GLU A 131 -7.09 14.27 -8.41
C GLU A 131 -8.00 13.74 -7.30
N CYS A 132 -7.47 12.87 -6.43
CA CYS A 132 -8.23 12.35 -5.28
C CYS A 132 -8.56 13.44 -4.25
N LEU A 133 -7.62 14.38 -4.00
CA LEU A 133 -7.84 15.51 -3.10
C LEU A 133 -8.93 16.45 -3.62
N ILE A 134 -8.96 16.72 -4.93
CA ILE A 134 -10.04 17.49 -5.56
C ILE A 134 -11.38 16.78 -5.37
N ALA A 135 -11.43 15.47 -5.60
CA ALA A 135 -12.65 14.68 -5.40
C ALA A 135 -13.10 14.63 -3.93
N ASN A 136 -12.22 14.97 -2.99
CA ASN A 136 -12.46 15.05 -1.54
C ASN A 136 -12.57 16.50 -1.04
N ASP A 137 -12.87 17.46 -1.92
CA ASP A 137 -13.06 18.90 -1.63
C ASP A 137 -11.85 19.61 -1.01
N LYS A 138 -10.61 19.08 -1.22
CA LYS A 138 -9.35 19.61 -0.70
C LYS A 138 -8.52 20.30 -1.78
N SER A 139 -9.12 21.30 -2.44
CA SER A 139 -8.53 21.96 -3.61
C SER A 139 -7.19 22.66 -3.33
N ASP A 140 -7.03 23.26 -2.14
CA ASP A 140 -5.79 23.96 -1.76
C ASP A 140 -4.60 22.97 -1.61
N GLU A 141 -4.86 21.82 -0.98
CA GLU A 141 -3.85 20.75 -0.87
C GLU A 141 -3.53 20.16 -2.26
N ALA A 142 -4.55 19.95 -3.08
CA ALA A 142 -4.41 19.45 -4.44
C ALA A 142 -3.52 20.35 -5.31
N ALA A 143 -3.70 21.66 -5.21
CA ALA A 143 -2.89 22.64 -5.97
C ALA A 143 -1.38 22.51 -5.65
N GLN A 144 -1.01 22.20 -4.40
CA GLN A 144 0.39 21.98 -4.02
C GLN A 144 0.98 20.75 -4.73
N PHE A 145 0.24 19.63 -4.75
CA PHE A 145 0.69 18.41 -5.42
C PHE A 145 0.69 18.54 -6.95
N LEU A 146 -0.24 19.30 -7.53
CA LEU A 146 -0.21 19.59 -8.96
C LEU A 146 1.01 20.43 -9.34
N ASN A 147 1.34 21.46 -8.56
CA ASN A 147 2.56 22.24 -8.78
C ASN A 147 3.80 21.34 -8.70
N LYS A 148 3.88 20.47 -7.69
CA LYS A 148 4.98 19.51 -7.57
C LYS A 148 5.05 18.57 -8.76
N ALA A 149 3.92 18.08 -9.28
CA ALA A 149 3.88 17.25 -10.47
C ALA A 149 4.42 17.99 -11.72
N VAL A 150 4.10 19.29 -11.85
CA VAL A 150 4.65 20.15 -12.93
C VAL A 150 6.17 20.31 -12.79
N GLU A 151 6.65 20.63 -11.59
CA GLU A 151 8.09 20.80 -11.32
C GLU A 151 8.88 19.51 -11.64
N LEU A 152 8.41 18.36 -11.16
CA LEU A 152 9.04 17.06 -11.38
C LEU A 152 8.99 16.58 -12.85
N SER A 153 8.10 17.16 -13.64
CA SER A 153 7.98 16.85 -15.07
C SER A 153 8.73 17.84 -15.96
N TYR A 154 9.28 18.91 -15.38
CA TYR A 154 9.96 19.94 -16.17
C TYR A 154 11.28 19.42 -16.76
N GLY A 155 11.45 19.60 -18.07
CA GLY A 155 12.65 19.15 -18.79
C GLY A 155 12.68 17.66 -19.14
N ASP A 156 11.65 16.88 -18.78
CA ASP A 156 11.50 15.48 -19.14
C ASP A 156 10.42 15.31 -20.22
N ASP A 157 10.86 15.05 -21.45
CA ASP A 157 9.95 14.87 -22.59
C ASP A 157 9.00 13.69 -22.42
N SER A 158 9.38 12.65 -21.68
CA SER A 158 8.53 11.49 -21.38
C SER A 158 7.33 11.85 -20.48
N ARG A 159 7.46 12.93 -19.70
CA ARG A 159 6.44 13.43 -18.77
C ARG A 159 5.68 14.67 -19.28
N ARG A 160 5.88 15.04 -20.57
CA ARG A 160 5.26 16.24 -21.17
C ARG A 160 3.72 16.22 -21.07
N GLU A 161 3.10 15.08 -21.32
CA GLU A 161 1.66 14.90 -21.21
C GLU A 161 1.19 15.09 -19.76
N LEU A 162 1.84 14.45 -18.80
CA LEU A 162 1.55 14.59 -17.37
C LEU A 162 1.64 16.05 -16.92
N MET A 163 2.69 16.77 -17.37
CA MET A 163 2.85 18.20 -17.07
C MET A 163 1.68 19.03 -17.63
N ALA A 164 1.25 18.75 -18.86
CA ALA A 164 0.13 19.45 -19.46
C ALA A 164 -1.18 19.18 -18.72
N MET A 165 -1.43 17.93 -18.32
CA MET A 165 -2.58 17.54 -17.51
C MET A 165 -2.59 18.25 -16.16
N ALA A 166 -1.44 18.31 -15.47
CA ALA A 166 -1.33 18.96 -14.18
C ALA A 166 -1.57 20.49 -14.27
N LYS A 167 -1.03 21.16 -15.30
CA LYS A 167 -1.27 22.59 -15.56
C LYS A 167 -2.74 22.88 -15.83
N ASN A 168 -3.36 22.07 -16.71
CA ASN A 168 -4.79 22.24 -17.02
C ASN A 168 -5.67 22.09 -15.76
N LYS A 169 -5.34 21.12 -14.91
CA LYS A 169 -6.05 20.91 -13.65
C LYS A 169 -5.86 22.08 -12.68
N LEU A 170 -4.66 22.67 -12.60
CA LEU A 170 -4.39 23.88 -11.82
C LEU A 170 -5.22 25.08 -12.30
N ASP A 171 -5.35 25.27 -13.62
CA ASP A 171 -6.14 26.36 -14.17
C ASP A 171 -7.63 26.22 -13.88
N GLN A 172 -8.14 24.98 -13.72
CA GLN A 172 -9.51 24.70 -13.32
C GLN A 172 -9.81 24.96 -11.83
N LEU A 173 -8.77 25.03 -10.98
CA LEU A 173 -8.92 25.31 -9.55
C LEU A 173 -8.88 26.81 -9.20
N ARG A 174 -8.59 27.67 -10.18
CA ARG A 174 -8.53 29.15 -10.04
C ARG A 174 -9.89 29.77 -10.30
#